data_7b05359806c12c6ce68225ace8fb5a1f
#
_entry.id   7b05359806c12c6ce68225ace8fb5a1f
#
_cell.length_a   1.000
_cell.length_b   1.000
_cell.length_c   1.000
_cell.angle_alpha   90.00
_cell.angle_beta   90.00
_cell.angle_gamma   90.00
#
_symmetry.space_group_name_H-M   'P 1'
#
loop_
_entity.id
_entity.type
_entity.pdbx_description
1 polymer ?
#
loop_
_entity_poly.entity_id
_entity_poly.type
_entity_poly.pdbx_seq_one_letter_code
_entity_poly.pdbx_strand_id
1 'polypeptide(L)'
;MQNGALYFKYDINRKVYIIMYKILCKDGRAKRAEFQTVHGTVQTPLFMNVGTAAAIKGAVATTDLKDIGCQIELSNTYHLHVRPGDKIVKQLGGLHKFMYWDRPILTDSGGFQVFSLAGLRKIKEEGVTFNSHVDGRKIFMGPEESMQIQSNLASTIAMAFDECAPALADRKYVENSVARTARWLVRCKTEMERLNSLPDTINKNQLLFGINQGAVYDDIRIDHAKRISELDLPGYAIGGLAVGETAEQMYHILDVTVPHLPEDRPTYLMGVGTPANILEAVDRGVDFFDCVYPSRNGRHAHVYTKHGKLNLKNARFETDDRSIEEGCGCPACQHYSRAYIRHLLKANEMLGMRFCVLHNLYFYNNMMKEIREAIEEGRYQSYKKSMLESLAGGEQ
;
A
#
# COMPACT_ATOMS: atom_id res chain seq x y z
N MET A 1 0.76 6.77 28.35
CA MET A 1 0.67 5.31 28.48
C MET A 1 -0.81 4.94 28.37
N GLN A 2 -1.29 4.68 27.16
CA GLN A 2 -2.65 4.13 26.96
C GLN A 2 -2.49 2.64 26.74
N ASN A 3 -3.02 1.85 27.66
CA ASN A 3 -3.09 0.40 27.55
C ASN A 3 -3.99 0.03 26.38
N GLY A 4 -3.39 -0.48 25.29
CA GLY A 4 -4.12 -1.12 24.20
C GLY A 4 -4.81 -2.37 24.76
N ALA A 5 -6.12 -2.34 24.88
CA ALA A 5 -6.89 -3.50 25.28
C ALA A 5 -6.82 -4.57 24.19
N LEU A 6 -6.15 -5.68 24.50
CA LEU A 6 -6.19 -6.89 23.67
C LEU A 6 -7.61 -7.46 23.74
N TYR A 7 -8.28 -7.57 22.59
CA TYR A 7 -9.59 -8.21 22.50
C TYR A 7 -9.41 -9.72 22.43
N PHE A 8 -9.92 -10.44 23.47
CA PHE A 8 -9.85 -11.88 23.55
C PHE A 8 -11.25 -12.48 23.29
N LYS A 9 -11.32 -13.47 22.40
CA LYS A 9 -12.48 -14.35 22.29
C LYS A 9 -12.12 -15.70 22.92
N TYR A 10 -12.89 -16.18 23.90
CA TYR A 10 -12.66 -17.47 24.53
C TYR A 10 -13.48 -18.55 23.80
N ASP A 11 -12.80 -19.61 23.38
CA ASP A 11 -13.43 -20.87 23.00
C ASP A 11 -13.46 -21.82 24.20
N ILE A 12 -14.45 -22.74 24.22
CA ILE A 12 -14.69 -23.72 25.29
C ILE A 12 -13.45 -24.60 25.56
N ASN A 13 -12.50 -24.68 24.64
CA ASN A 13 -11.23 -25.43 24.74
C ASN A 13 -10.01 -24.61 25.20
N ARG A 14 -10.18 -23.43 25.79
CA ARG A 14 -9.10 -22.57 26.35
C ARG A 14 -8.01 -22.08 25.37
N LYS A 15 -8.24 -22.02 24.07
CA LYS A 15 -7.39 -21.26 23.18
C LYS A 15 -7.81 -19.80 23.17
N VAL A 16 -6.92 -18.92 23.60
CA VAL A 16 -7.11 -17.46 23.50
C VAL A 16 -6.82 -17.05 22.07
N TYR A 17 -7.85 -16.62 21.34
CA TYR A 17 -7.65 -16.05 20.00
C TYR A 17 -7.51 -14.53 20.11
N ILE A 18 -6.41 -14.00 19.62
CA ILE A 18 -6.24 -12.56 19.48
C ILE A 18 -6.97 -12.15 18.21
N ILE A 19 -8.02 -11.35 18.33
CA ILE A 19 -8.70 -10.75 17.18
C ILE A 19 -7.79 -9.63 16.66
N MET A 20 -7.08 -9.88 15.56
CA MET A 20 -6.19 -8.88 14.95
C MET A 20 -6.95 -7.86 14.09
N TYR A 21 -8.10 -8.23 13.52
CA TYR A 21 -8.94 -7.35 12.72
C TYR A 21 -10.35 -7.33 13.28
N LYS A 22 -10.83 -6.15 13.67
CA LYS A 22 -12.14 -5.94 14.27
C LYS A 22 -12.93 -4.92 13.48
N ILE A 23 -13.98 -5.36 12.81
CA ILE A 23 -14.95 -4.47 12.16
C ILE A 23 -15.75 -3.76 13.26
N LEU A 24 -15.77 -2.43 13.22
CA LEU A 24 -16.50 -1.58 14.15
C LEU A 24 -17.90 -1.26 13.64
N CYS A 25 -18.01 -0.90 12.37
CA CYS A 25 -19.27 -0.67 11.67
C CYS A 25 -19.10 -0.82 10.15
N LYS A 26 -20.23 -0.81 9.44
CA LYS A 26 -20.31 -0.90 7.99
C LYS A 26 -21.35 0.07 7.45
N ASP A 27 -21.11 0.55 6.21
CA ASP A 27 -22.10 1.24 5.38
C ASP A 27 -22.09 0.55 3.99
N GLY A 28 -23.09 -0.28 3.72
CA GLY A 28 -23.05 -1.22 2.61
C GLY A 28 -21.90 -2.24 2.77
N ARG A 29 -21.01 -2.33 1.78
CA ARG A 29 -19.80 -3.16 1.85
C ARG A 29 -18.59 -2.41 2.41
N ALA A 30 -18.64 -1.09 2.51
CA ALA A 30 -17.58 -0.30 3.12
C ALA A 30 -17.46 -0.63 4.62
N LYS A 31 -16.23 -0.89 5.07
CA LYS A 31 -15.94 -1.32 6.44
C LYS A 31 -15.10 -0.29 7.18
N ARG A 32 -15.49 0.04 8.39
CA ARG A 32 -14.68 0.76 9.37
C ARG A 32 -14.16 -0.25 10.38
N ALA A 33 -12.85 -0.45 10.45
CA ALA A 33 -12.28 -1.47 11.32
C ALA A 33 -10.96 -1.02 11.99
N GLU A 34 -10.52 -1.81 12.97
CA GLU A 34 -9.22 -1.73 13.62
C GLU A 34 -8.40 -2.97 13.30
N PHE A 35 -7.14 -2.76 12.93
CA PHE A 35 -6.19 -3.84 12.74
C PHE A 35 -5.03 -3.71 13.71
N GLN A 36 -4.88 -4.69 14.59
CA GLN A 36 -3.85 -4.72 15.63
C GLN A 36 -2.57 -5.34 15.10
N THR A 37 -1.45 -4.67 15.39
CA THR A 37 -0.11 -5.15 15.06
C THR A 37 0.84 -4.97 16.23
N VAL A 38 2.03 -5.56 16.16
CA VAL A 38 3.08 -5.37 17.18
C VAL A 38 3.62 -3.92 17.25
N HIS A 39 3.38 -3.13 16.21
CA HIS A 39 3.80 -1.73 16.14
C HIS A 39 2.62 -0.74 16.26
N GLY A 40 1.52 -1.20 16.83
CA GLY A 40 0.33 -0.39 17.10
C GLY A 40 -0.90 -0.82 16.32
N THR A 41 -2.03 -0.22 16.66
CA THR A 41 -3.33 -0.43 16.02
C THR A 41 -3.53 0.60 14.92
N VAL A 42 -3.95 0.14 13.77
CA VAL A 42 -4.28 1.01 12.63
C VAL A 42 -5.77 1.03 12.37
N GLN A 43 -6.25 2.15 11.86
CA GLN A 43 -7.65 2.43 11.57
C GLN A 43 -7.90 2.28 10.09
N THR A 44 -8.80 1.37 9.69
CA THR A 44 -9.13 1.15 8.27
C THR A 44 -10.48 1.77 7.90
N PRO A 45 -10.70 2.15 6.63
CA PRO A 45 -9.76 2.10 5.50
C PRO A 45 -8.59 3.05 5.66
N LEU A 46 -7.44 2.72 5.04
CA LEU A 46 -6.23 3.54 5.12
C LEU A 46 -5.44 3.55 3.82
N PHE A 47 -4.61 4.58 3.65
CA PHE A 47 -3.63 4.70 2.57
C PHE A 47 -2.21 4.60 3.14
N MET A 48 -1.39 3.70 2.57
CA MET A 48 0.01 3.51 2.94
C MET A 48 0.89 4.42 2.09
N ASN A 49 1.67 5.27 2.74
CA ASN A 49 2.57 6.18 2.03
C ASN A 49 3.83 5.43 1.59
N VAL A 50 4.12 5.47 0.27
CA VAL A 50 5.20 4.66 -0.33
C VAL A 50 6.56 5.32 -0.16
N GLY A 51 7.37 4.74 0.71
CA GLY A 51 8.78 5.11 0.95
C GLY A 51 9.77 4.14 0.34
N THR A 52 9.77 4.02 -0.96
CA THR A 52 10.52 3.09 -1.82
C THR A 52 11.84 2.52 -1.24
N ALA A 53 12.67 3.36 -0.65
CA ALA A 53 13.97 2.99 -0.09
C ALA A 53 14.14 3.59 1.33
N ALA A 54 13.22 3.26 2.23
CA ALA A 54 13.14 3.80 3.59
C ALA A 54 13.02 5.34 3.64
N ALA A 55 12.46 5.93 2.58
CA ALA A 55 12.20 7.37 2.49
C ALA A 55 11.21 7.69 1.38
N ILE A 56 10.37 8.68 1.59
CA ILE A 56 9.48 9.19 0.54
C ILE A 56 10.29 10.03 -0.45
N LYS A 57 10.24 9.68 -1.72
CA LYS A 57 10.83 10.52 -2.78
C LYS A 57 10.15 11.89 -2.81
N GLY A 58 10.92 12.94 -2.57
CA GLY A 58 10.41 14.30 -2.43
C GLY A 58 10.82 14.94 -1.10
N ALA A 59 11.87 14.40 -0.47
CA ALA A 59 12.47 14.93 0.76
C ALA A 59 11.47 15.01 1.94
N VAL A 60 10.62 13.99 2.10
CA VAL A 60 9.69 13.87 3.24
C VAL A 60 10.26 12.87 4.22
N ALA A 61 10.48 13.31 5.45
CA ALA A 61 11.00 12.52 6.54
C ALA A 61 9.88 11.73 7.25
N THR A 62 10.27 10.76 8.07
CA THR A 62 9.33 9.99 8.89
C THR A 62 8.61 10.85 9.93
N THR A 63 9.25 11.91 10.44
CA THR A 63 8.61 12.92 11.28
C THR A 63 7.47 13.63 10.55
N ASP A 64 7.71 14.05 9.31
CA ASP A 64 6.66 14.66 8.48
C ASP A 64 5.48 13.68 8.25
N LEU A 65 5.78 12.38 8.05
CA LEU A 65 4.74 11.36 7.89
C LEU A 65 3.87 11.23 9.15
N LYS A 66 4.46 11.35 10.33
CA LYS A 66 3.70 11.35 11.61
C LYS A 66 2.76 12.54 11.69
N ASP A 67 3.26 13.73 11.34
CA ASP A 67 2.53 14.99 11.40
C ASP A 67 1.34 15.01 10.43
N ILE A 68 1.46 14.36 9.28
CA ILE A 68 0.37 14.26 8.30
C ILE A 68 -0.53 13.03 8.49
N GLY A 69 -0.44 12.32 9.62
CA GLY A 69 -1.35 11.25 9.98
C GLY A 69 -1.12 9.92 9.26
N CYS A 70 0.06 9.68 8.68
CA CYS A 70 0.41 8.38 8.11
C CYS A 70 0.35 7.28 9.17
N GLN A 71 -0.37 6.22 8.92
CA GLN A 71 -0.51 5.11 9.86
C GLN A 71 0.43 3.94 9.54
N ILE A 72 0.63 3.65 8.24
CA ILE A 72 1.54 2.61 7.75
C ILE A 72 2.40 3.21 6.65
N GLU A 73 3.71 3.01 6.76
CA GLU A 73 4.65 3.27 5.67
C GLU A 73 4.87 1.99 4.86
N LEU A 74 4.97 2.11 3.53
CA LEU A 74 5.30 0.98 2.65
C LEU A 74 6.71 1.14 2.11
N SER A 75 7.57 0.18 2.42
CA SER A 75 8.95 0.09 1.90
C SER A 75 9.10 -1.04 0.87
N ASN A 76 9.93 -0.81 -0.17
CA ASN A 76 10.10 -1.79 -1.24
C ASN A 76 11.27 -2.75 -0.97
N THR A 77 10.95 -4.03 -0.86
CA THR A 77 11.89 -5.13 -0.59
C THR A 77 13.04 -5.18 -1.59
N TYR A 78 12.75 -5.15 -2.89
CA TYR A 78 13.78 -5.20 -3.92
C TYR A 78 14.76 -4.02 -3.83
N HIS A 79 14.26 -2.80 -3.70
CA HIS A 79 15.11 -1.62 -3.63
C HIS A 79 16.03 -1.64 -2.41
N LEU A 80 15.52 -2.04 -1.27
CA LEU A 80 16.28 -2.13 -0.02
C LEU A 80 17.28 -3.31 -0.02
N HIS A 81 16.94 -4.43 -0.68
CA HIS A 81 17.87 -5.54 -0.88
C HIS A 81 19.07 -5.14 -1.76
N VAL A 82 18.82 -4.38 -2.84
CA VAL A 82 19.88 -3.92 -3.72
C VAL A 82 20.71 -2.82 -3.07
N ARG A 83 20.09 -1.89 -2.35
CA ARG A 83 20.77 -0.77 -1.68
C ARG A 83 19.93 -0.26 -0.49
N PRO A 84 20.45 -0.23 0.74
CA PRO A 84 21.85 -0.52 1.13
C PRO A 84 22.18 -2.02 1.25
N GLY A 85 21.20 -2.89 1.21
CA GLY A 85 21.24 -4.32 1.48
C GLY A 85 20.50 -4.66 2.78
N ASP A 86 19.61 -5.65 2.71
CA ASP A 86 18.77 -6.08 3.83
C ASP A 86 19.59 -6.54 5.04
N LYS A 87 20.77 -7.15 4.82
CA LYS A 87 21.69 -7.55 5.91
C LYS A 87 22.25 -6.36 6.68
N ILE A 88 22.52 -5.24 6.00
CA ILE A 88 22.94 -3.99 6.65
C ILE A 88 21.82 -3.44 7.50
N VAL A 89 20.58 -3.43 6.96
CA VAL A 89 19.40 -2.99 7.70
C VAL A 89 19.17 -3.87 8.93
N LYS A 90 19.34 -5.20 8.82
CA LYS A 90 19.28 -6.13 9.97
C LYS A 90 20.31 -5.77 11.04
N GLN A 91 21.56 -5.54 10.67
CA GLN A 91 22.64 -5.16 11.61
C GLN A 91 22.34 -3.86 12.36
N LEU A 92 21.59 -2.95 11.73
CA LEU A 92 21.17 -1.68 12.32
C LEU A 92 19.83 -1.77 13.08
N GLY A 93 19.25 -2.97 13.23
CA GLY A 93 18.08 -3.24 14.06
C GLY A 93 16.73 -3.16 13.32
N GLY A 94 16.75 -3.36 11.99
CA GLY A 94 15.57 -3.35 11.13
C GLY A 94 15.12 -1.96 10.69
N LEU A 95 14.13 -1.89 9.80
CA LEU A 95 13.66 -0.63 9.20
C LEU A 95 13.17 0.37 10.22
N HIS A 96 12.43 -0.05 11.23
CA HIS A 96 11.89 0.82 12.26
C HIS A 96 12.98 1.66 12.93
N LYS A 97 14.08 1.02 13.31
CA LYS A 97 15.23 1.70 13.90
C LYS A 97 16.02 2.48 12.86
N PHE A 98 16.23 1.91 11.67
CA PHE A 98 17.01 2.49 10.60
C PHE A 98 16.47 3.83 10.11
N MET A 99 15.13 3.96 9.97
CA MET A 99 14.47 5.16 9.47
C MET A 99 13.76 6.00 10.55
N TYR A 100 13.90 5.63 11.82
CA TYR A 100 13.24 6.31 12.95
C TYR A 100 11.71 6.34 12.82
N TRP A 101 11.12 5.15 12.59
CA TRP A 101 9.68 4.98 12.45
C TRP A 101 9.15 4.00 13.48
N ASP A 102 8.11 4.37 14.23
CA ASP A 102 7.54 3.61 15.35
C ASP A 102 6.14 3.05 15.07
N ARG A 103 5.60 3.28 13.87
CA ARG A 103 4.32 2.75 13.42
C ARG A 103 4.53 1.56 12.48
N PRO A 104 3.47 0.80 12.12
CA PRO A 104 3.61 -0.32 11.21
C PRO A 104 4.30 0.03 9.89
N ILE A 105 5.07 -0.93 9.37
CA ILE A 105 5.67 -0.91 8.03
C ILE A 105 5.16 -2.14 7.29
N LEU A 106 4.69 -1.94 6.05
CA LEU A 106 4.48 -3.03 5.11
C LEU A 106 5.65 -3.07 4.13
N THR A 107 6.21 -4.26 3.89
CA THR A 107 7.16 -4.48 2.79
C THR A 107 6.46 -5.25 1.67
N ASP A 108 6.60 -4.76 0.42
CA ASP A 108 6.16 -5.51 -0.75
C ASP A 108 6.97 -6.80 -0.94
N SER A 109 6.51 -7.69 -1.83
CA SER A 109 7.19 -8.95 -2.11
C SER A 109 8.53 -8.80 -2.87
N GLY A 110 8.74 -7.65 -3.52
CA GLY A 110 9.77 -7.45 -4.53
C GLY A 110 9.39 -8.02 -5.90
N GLY A 111 8.34 -8.82 -6.00
CA GLY A 111 7.91 -9.48 -7.23
C GLY A 111 7.59 -8.50 -8.36
N PHE A 112 6.75 -7.51 -8.12
CA PHE A 112 6.37 -6.52 -9.14
C PHE A 112 7.59 -5.81 -9.76
N GLN A 113 8.58 -5.40 -8.96
CA GLN A 113 9.79 -4.75 -9.45
C GLN A 113 10.63 -5.69 -10.30
N VAL A 114 10.71 -6.97 -9.92
CA VAL A 114 11.33 -8.03 -10.73
C VAL A 114 10.62 -8.17 -12.07
N PHE A 115 9.27 -8.09 -12.08
CA PHE A 115 8.48 -8.21 -13.30
C PHE A 115 8.47 -6.95 -14.17
N SER A 116 8.53 -5.76 -13.57
CA SER A 116 8.43 -4.49 -14.29
C SER A 116 9.78 -3.91 -14.75
N LEU A 117 10.88 -4.16 -14.01
CA LEU A 117 12.18 -3.55 -14.25
C LEU A 117 13.17 -4.47 -15.00
N ALA A 118 12.93 -5.77 -15.01
CA ALA A 118 13.82 -6.73 -15.62
C ALA A 118 13.43 -7.04 -17.07
N GLY A 119 14.13 -6.44 -18.04
CA GLY A 119 13.93 -6.68 -19.49
C GLY A 119 14.20 -8.14 -19.91
N LEU A 120 15.10 -8.85 -19.21
CA LEU A 120 15.40 -10.27 -19.39
C LEU A 120 15.26 -10.97 -18.04
N ARG A 121 14.21 -11.76 -17.90
CA ARG A 121 13.95 -12.59 -16.71
C ARG A 121 13.67 -14.02 -17.09
N LYS A 122 14.12 -14.95 -16.23
CA LYS A 122 13.77 -16.36 -16.34
C LYS A 122 12.95 -16.75 -15.12
N ILE A 123 11.67 -17.04 -15.36
CA ILE A 123 10.73 -17.50 -14.32
C ILE A 123 10.77 -19.03 -14.33
N LYS A 124 10.97 -19.61 -13.16
CA LYS A 124 10.92 -21.05 -12.90
C LYS A 124 10.07 -21.32 -11.66
N GLU A 125 9.85 -22.58 -11.35
CA GLU A 125 9.14 -22.96 -10.12
C GLU A 125 9.89 -22.56 -8.85
N GLU A 126 11.22 -22.59 -8.89
CA GLU A 126 12.08 -22.20 -7.77
C GLU A 126 12.00 -20.70 -7.47
N GLY A 127 11.87 -19.86 -8.51
CA GLY A 127 11.88 -18.40 -8.40
C GLY A 127 12.26 -17.73 -9.72
N VAL A 128 12.70 -16.48 -9.63
CA VAL A 128 13.03 -15.64 -10.78
C VAL A 128 14.49 -15.21 -10.74
N THR A 129 15.18 -15.37 -11.87
CA THR A 129 16.54 -14.84 -12.05
C THR A 129 16.50 -13.62 -12.98
N PHE A 130 17.11 -12.53 -12.56
CA PHE A 130 17.14 -11.26 -13.29
C PHE A 130 18.41 -10.46 -12.99
N ASN A 131 18.63 -9.36 -13.71
CA ASN A 131 19.75 -8.48 -13.46
C ASN A 131 19.33 -7.21 -12.71
N SER A 132 20.11 -6.80 -11.71
CA SER A 132 19.93 -5.55 -10.98
C SER A 132 19.98 -4.35 -11.94
N HIS A 133 19.02 -3.43 -11.81
CA HIS A 133 18.99 -2.19 -12.58
C HIS A 133 20.03 -1.17 -12.09
N VAL A 134 20.69 -1.40 -10.96
CA VAL A 134 21.66 -0.49 -10.35
C VAL A 134 23.07 -0.79 -10.82
N ASP A 135 23.46 -2.06 -10.83
CA ASP A 135 24.84 -2.51 -11.06
C ASP A 135 24.96 -3.68 -12.05
N GLY A 136 23.84 -4.14 -12.61
CA GLY A 136 23.79 -5.22 -13.58
C GLY A 136 24.06 -6.62 -13.01
N ARG A 137 24.34 -6.76 -11.71
CA ARG A 137 24.60 -8.07 -11.10
C ARG A 137 23.39 -8.99 -11.19
N LYS A 138 23.65 -10.27 -11.36
CA LYS A 138 22.62 -11.30 -11.39
C LYS A 138 22.06 -11.54 -10.00
N ILE A 139 20.73 -11.49 -9.87
CA ILE A 139 20.00 -11.73 -8.63
C ILE A 139 19.04 -12.89 -8.88
N PHE A 140 18.95 -13.80 -7.91
CA PHE A 140 17.89 -14.78 -7.79
C PHE A 140 16.97 -14.36 -6.66
N MET A 141 15.66 -14.45 -6.87
CA MET A 141 14.63 -14.17 -5.86
C MET A 141 13.48 -15.17 -6.05
N GLY A 142 13.20 -15.89 -5.01
CA GLY A 142 12.07 -16.79 -4.87
C GLY A 142 11.32 -16.53 -3.57
N PRO A 143 10.35 -17.38 -3.21
CA PRO A 143 9.59 -17.25 -1.98
C PRO A 143 10.48 -17.16 -0.73
N GLU A 144 11.44 -18.06 -0.59
CA GLU A 144 12.31 -18.12 0.59
C GLU A 144 13.24 -16.90 0.67
N GLU A 145 13.83 -16.48 -0.46
CA GLU A 145 14.70 -15.30 -0.50
C GLU A 145 13.90 -14.03 -0.18
N SER A 146 12.70 -13.88 -0.73
CA SER A 146 11.82 -12.74 -0.44
C SER A 146 11.47 -12.68 1.05
N MET A 147 11.06 -13.80 1.65
CA MET A 147 10.76 -13.87 3.08
C MET A 147 12.00 -13.59 3.94
N GLN A 148 13.17 -14.12 3.58
CA GLN A 148 14.41 -13.85 4.30
C GLN A 148 14.79 -12.36 4.26
N ILE A 149 14.65 -11.70 3.09
CA ILE A 149 14.92 -10.27 2.95
C ILE A 149 13.96 -9.47 3.83
N GLN A 150 12.64 -9.75 3.76
CA GLN A 150 11.64 -9.04 4.54
C GLN A 150 11.80 -9.28 6.05
N SER A 151 12.21 -10.46 6.47
CA SER A 151 12.58 -10.78 7.86
C SER A 151 13.80 -9.96 8.32
N ASN A 152 14.82 -9.80 7.48
CA ASN A 152 15.99 -8.94 7.78
C ASN A 152 15.60 -7.47 7.87
N LEU A 153 14.66 -7.00 7.03
CA LEU A 153 14.08 -5.66 7.09
C LEU A 153 13.21 -5.45 8.34
N ALA A 154 12.70 -6.53 8.93
CA ALA A 154 11.88 -6.56 10.14
C ALA A 154 10.58 -5.74 10.03
N SER A 155 9.94 -5.75 8.85
CA SER A 155 8.66 -5.09 8.67
C SER A 155 7.56 -5.69 9.56
N THR A 156 6.47 -4.96 9.74
CA THR A 156 5.30 -5.44 10.48
C THR A 156 4.50 -6.44 9.66
N ILE A 157 4.31 -6.12 8.38
CA ILE A 157 3.57 -6.91 7.40
C ILE A 157 4.50 -7.19 6.22
N ALA A 158 4.64 -8.44 5.84
CA ALA A 158 5.34 -8.88 4.66
C ALA A 158 4.34 -9.39 3.61
N MET A 159 4.56 -9.04 2.35
CA MET A 159 3.78 -9.57 1.24
C MET A 159 4.38 -10.87 0.72
N ALA A 160 3.53 -11.85 0.42
CA ALA A 160 3.98 -13.08 -0.22
C ALA A 160 4.59 -12.82 -1.60
N PHE A 161 5.61 -13.59 -1.96
CA PHE A 161 6.20 -13.51 -3.30
C PHE A 161 5.23 -14.09 -4.33
N ASP A 162 4.93 -13.32 -5.38
CA ASP A 162 3.92 -13.62 -6.38
C ASP A 162 4.42 -13.37 -7.80
N GLU A 163 3.68 -13.89 -8.78
CA GLU A 163 3.87 -13.57 -10.18
C GLU A 163 2.72 -12.70 -10.69
N CYS A 164 3.01 -11.43 -10.94
CA CYS A 164 2.07 -10.49 -11.53
C CYS A 164 2.02 -10.67 -13.04
N ALA A 165 0.99 -11.34 -13.56
CA ALA A 165 0.75 -11.46 -14.99
C ALA A 165 0.31 -10.11 -15.59
N PRO A 166 0.71 -9.77 -16.84
CA PRO A 166 0.15 -8.60 -17.54
C PRO A 166 -1.38 -8.70 -17.66
N ALA A 167 -2.09 -7.56 -17.61
CA ALA A 167 -3.55 -7.54 -17.68
C ALA A 167 -4.12 -8.20 -18.94
N LEU A 168 -3.42 -8.08 -20.07
CA LEU A 168 -3.81 -8.63 -21.38
C LEU A 168 -3.10 -9.97 -21.71
N ALA A 169 -2.54 -10.65 -20.71
CA ALA A 169 -1.94 -11.97 -20.93
C ALA A 169 -3.00 -13.01 -21.32
N ASP A 170 -2.60 -13.97 -22.15
CA ASP A 170 -3.49 -15.06 -22.52
C ASP A 170 -3.88 -15.91 -21.31
N ARG A 171 -5.08 -16.50 -21.39
CA ARG A 171 -5.69 -17.25 -20.29
C ARG A 171 -4.77 -18.36 -19.76
N LYS A 172 -4.15 -19.12 -20.64
CA LYS A 172 -3.29 -20.26 -20.24
C LYS A 172 -2.06 -19.79 -19.48
N TYR A 173 -1.48 -18.65 -19.86
CA TYR A 173 -0.39 -18.04 -19.12
C TYR A 173 -0.84 -17.63 -17.72
N VAL A 174 -2.01 -16.97 -17.62
CA VAL A 174 -2.58 -16.53 -16.34
C VAL A 174 -2.87 -17.72 -15.41
N GLU A 175 -3.47 -18.79 -15.92
CA GLU A 175 -3.71 -20.03 -15.16
C GLU A 175 -2.41 -20.60 -14.57
N ASN A 176 -1.35 -20.69 -15.38
CA ASN A 176 -0.05 -21.18 -14.95
C ASN A 176 0.61 -20.26 -13.89
N SER A 177 0.52 -18.95 -14.10
CA SER A 177 1.05 -17.93 -13.20
C SER A 177 0.34 -17.97 -11.83
N VAL A 178 -0.98 -18.03 -11.83
CA VAL A 178 -1.80 -18.13 -10.63
C VAL A 178 -1.53 -19.42 -9.86
N ALA A 179 -1.45 -20.56 -10.58
CA ALA A 179 -1.11 -21.83 -9.96
C ALA A 179 0.28 -21.82 -9.30
N ARG A 180 1.26 -21.14 -9.90
CA ARG A 180 2.61 -20.94 -9.35
C ARG A 180 2.55 -20.02 -8.13
N THR A 181 1.87 -18.89 -8.22
CA THR A 181 1.67 -17.95 -7.11
C THR A 181 1.06 -18.64 -5.89
N ALA A 182 0.07 -19.50 -6.09
CA ALA A 182 -0.53 -20.26 -4.99
C ALA A 182 0.47 -21.25 -4.32
N ARG A 183 1.33 -21.91 -5.09
CA ARG A 183 2.39 -22.78 -4.52
C ARG A 183 3.47 -21.94 -3.81
N TRP A 184 3.84 -20.82 -4.38
CA TRP A 184 4.79 -19.88 -3.78
C TRP A 184 4.27 -19.31 -2.45
N LEU A 185 2.97 -19.04 -2.34
CA LEU A 185 2.37 -18.58 -1.10
C LEU A 185 2.52 -19.59 0.04
N VAL A 186 2.36 -20.90 -0.23
CA VAL A 186 2.59 -21.96 0.76
C VAL A 186 4.06 -21.96 1.21
N ARG A 187 5.00 -21.83 0.27
CA ARG A 187 6.45 -21.73 0.57
C ARG A 187 6.76 -20.49 1.41
N CYS A 188 6.18 -19.33 1.06
CA CYS A 188 6.31 -18.09 1.84
C CYS A 188 5.82 -18.27 3.27
N LYS A 189 4.65 -18.91 3.47
CA LYS A 189 4.10 -19.18 4.82
C LYS A 189 5.03 -20.06 5.63
N THR A 190 5.47 -21.19 5.07
CA THR A 190 6.40 -22.10 5.73
C THR A 190 7.70 -21.41 6.11
N GLU A 191 8.27 -20.61 5.21
CA GLU A 191 9.53 -19.90 5.47
C GLU A 191 9.33 -18.77 6.51
N MET A 192 8.22 -18.04 6.47
CA MET A 192 7.89 -17.04 7.47
C MET A 192 7.80 -17.65 8.87
N GLU A 193 7.10 -18.78 9.02
CA GLU A 193 6.97 -19.50 10.29
C GLU A 193 8.35 -19.94 10.80
N ARG A 194 9.20 -20.48 9.92
CA ARG A 194 10.58 -20.85 10.25
C ARG A 194 11.39 -19.64 10.72
N LEU A 195 11.35 -18.54 9.97
CA LEU A 195 12.10 -17.32 10.28
C LEU A 195 11.63 -16.68 11.60
N ASN A 196 10.33 -16.61 11.84
CA ASN A 196 9.76 -16.08 13.08
C ASN A 196 10.15 -16.91 14.32
N SER A 197 10.52 -18.18 14.16
CA SER A 197 10.98 -19.05 15.25
C SER A 197 12.48 -18.88 15.60
N LEU A 198 13.27 -18.24 14.74
CA LEU A 198 14.72 -18.11 14.94
C LEU A 198 15.05 -17.13 16.08
N PRO A 199 16.12 -17.41 16.87
CA PRO A 199 16.48 -16.56 18.01
C PRO A 199 16.94 -15.15 17.60
N ASP A 200 17.56 -15.01 16.42
CA ASP A 200 18.14 -13.76 15.90
C ASP A 200 17.18 -12.96 15.00
N THR A 201 15.93 -13.39 14.86
CA THR A 201 14.90 -12.64 14.14
C THR A 201 14.47 -11.42 14.97
N ILE A 202 14.53 -10.24 14.35
CA ILE A 202 14.20 -8.96 15.00
C ILE A 202 12.71 -8.89 15.31
N ASN A 203 11.85 -9.11 14.30
CA ASN A 203 10.40 -9.12 14.47
C ASN A 203 9.86 -10.56 14.34
N LYS A 204 9.66 -11.23 15.45
CA LYS A 204 9.13 -12.60 15.52
C LYS A 204 7.64 -12.71 15.29
N ASN A 205 6.94 -11.58 15.20
CA ASN A 205 5.52 -11.50 14.98
C ASN A 205 5.21 -10.81 13.62
N GLN A 206 6.11 -10.97 12.66
CA GLN A 206 5.88 -10.46 11.30
C GLN A 206 4.70 -11.19 10.67
N LEU A 207 3.76 -10.42 10.11
CA LEU A 207 2.53 -10.92 9.51
C LEU A 207 2.73 -11.16 8.01
N LEU A 208 2.16 -12.24 7.47
CA LEU A 208 2.18 -12.53 6.03
C LEU A 208 0.81 -12.23 5.41
N PHE A 209 0.79 -11.39 4.37
CA PHE A 209 -0.39 -11.20 3.53
C PHE A 209 -0.26 -11.99 2.24
N GLY A 210 -1.30 -12.77 1.89
CA GLY A 210 -1.40 -13.46 0.61
C GLY A 210 -1.86 -12.54 -0.51
N ILE A 211 -1.51 -12.85 -1.76
CA ILE A 211 -1.88 -12.04 -2.92
C ILE A 211 -2.76 -12.85 -3.87
N ASN A 212 -3.98 -12.38 -4.11
CA ASN A 212 -4.86 -12.87 -5.17
C ASN A 212 -4.38 -12.34 -6.52
N GLN A 213 -4.20 -13.22 -7.50
CA GLN A 213 -3.88 -12.92 -8.89
C GLN A 213 -4.92 -13.55 -9.82
N GLY A 214 -4.97 -13.16 -11.10
CA GLY A 214 -5.92 -13.70 -12.06
C GLY A 214 -6.20 -12.78 -13.25
N ALA A 215 -5.42 -11.71 -13.43
CA ALA A 215 -5.66 -10.68 -14.45
C ALA A 215 -7.13 -10.22 -14.44
N VAL A 216 -7.81 -10.24 -15.58
CA VAL A 216 -9.22 -9.83 -15.73
C VAL A 216 -10.17 -11.05 -15.91
N TYR A 217 -9.77 -12.25 -15.48
CA TYR A 217 -10.58 -13.48 -15.61
C TYR A 217 -11.30 -13.78 -14.29
N ASP A 218 -12.61 -13.64 -14.28
CA ASP A 218 -13.48 -13.78 -13.10
C ASP A 218 -13.30 -15.12 -12.38
N ASP A 219 -13.43 -16.22 -13.12
CA ASP A 219 -13.34 -17.57 -12.58
C ASP A 219 -11.96 -17.85 -11.95
N ILE A 220 -10.88 -17.41 -12.60
CA ILE A 220 -9.52 -17.56 -12.06
C ILE A 220 -9.35 -16.75 -10.78
N ARG A 221 -9.87 -15.52 -10.74
CA ARG A 221 -9.88 -14.66 -9.53
C ARG A 221 -10.62 -15.31 -8.37
N ILE A 222 -11.82 -15.83 -8.65
CA ILE A 222 -12.68 -16.47 -7.63
C ILE A 222 -12.01 -17.74 -7.10
N ASP A 223 -11.54 -18.62 -7.97
CA ASP A 223 -10.89 -19.88 -7.57
C ASP A 223 -9.62 -19.61 -6.76
N HIS A 224 -8.82 -18.64 -7.17
CA HIS A 224 -7.61 -18.27 -6.44
C HIS A 224 -7.93 -17.62 -5.10
N ALA A 225 -8.96 -16.76 -5.01
CA ALA A 225 -9.39 -16.17 -3.73
C ALA A 225 -9.80 -17.25 -2.73
N LYS A 226 -10.62 -18.22 -3.14
CA LYS A 226 -11.01 -19.36 -2.30
C LYS A 226 -9.79 -20.15 -1.82
N ARG A 227 -8.89 -20.50 -2.75
CA ARG A 227 -7.70 -21.29 -2.47
C ARG A 227 -6.75 -20.63 -1.47
N ILE A 228 -6.47 -19.33 -1.62
CA ILE A 228 -5.58 -18.63 -0.68
C ILE A 228 -6.24 -18.41 0.69
N SER A 229 -7.57 -18.31 0.74
CA SER A 229 -8.33 -18.14 1.99
C SER A 229 -8.24 -19.37 2.89
N GLU A 230 -8.04 -20.58 2.33
CA GLU A 230 -7.83 -21.83 3.08
C GLU A 230 -6.54 -21.80 3.94
N LEU A 231 -5.60 -20.90 3.65
CA LEU A 231 -4.35 -20.80 4.39
C LEU A 231 -4.46 -19.99 5.70
N ASP A 232 -5.62 -19.42 6.00
CA ASP A 232 -5.92 -18.63 7.21
C ASP A 232 -4.82 -17.60 7.53
N LEU A 233 -4.61 -16.67 6.61
CA LEU A 233 -3.59 -15.62 6.72
C LEU A 233 -4.15 -14.38 7.45
N PRO A 234 -3.27 -13.55 8.05
CA PRO A 234 -3.66 -12.31 8.72
C PRO A 234 -4.31 -11.26 7.81
N GLY A 235 -4.13 -11.35 6.50
CA GLY A 235 -4.72 -10.45 5.53
C GLY A 235 -4.49 -10.91 4.09
N TYR A 236 -5.25 -10.32 3.17
CA TYR A 236 -5.26 -10.71 1.75
C TYR A 236 -5.19 -9.48 0.86
N ALA A 237 -4.35 -9.56 -0.16
CA ALA A 237 -4.24 -8.51 -1.16
C ALA A 237 -4.81 -8.95 -2.51
N ILE A 238 -5.25 -7.97 -3.31
CA ILE A 238 -5.63 -8.13 -4.71
C ILE A 238 -4.55 -7.44 -5.53
N GLY A 239 -3.73 -8.24 -6.21
CA GLY A 239 -2.66 -7.77 -7.08
C GLY A 239 -3.03 -7.85 -8.56
N GLY A 240 -2.14 -7.34 -9.42
CA GLY A 240 -2.28 -7.41 -10.89
C GLY A 240 -3.45 -6.61 -11.44
N LEU A 241 -3.83 -5.52 -10.76
CA LEU A 241 -4.75 -4.48 -11.23
C LEU A 241 -4.00 -3.13 -11.34
N ALA A 242 -4.59 -2.16 -12.02
CA ALA A 242 -3.94 -0.89 -12.41
C ALA A 242 -2.66 -1.09 -13.25
N VAL A 243 -2.64 -2.14 -14.09
CA VAL A 243 -1.51 -2.51 -14.96
C VAL A 243 -1.90 -2.57 -16.44
N GLY A 244 -3.00 -1.88 -16.83
CA GLY A 244 -3.44 -1.74 -18.23
C GLY A 244 -4.92 -1.98 -18.50
N GLU A 245 -5.69 -2.45 -17.53
CA GLU A 245 -7.15 -2.56 -17.62
C GLU A 245 -7.83 -1.19 -17.40
N THR A 246 -9.11 -1.11 -17.77
CA THR A 246 -9.93 0.09 -17.48
C THR A 246 -10.37 0.13 -16.01
N ALA A 247 -10.81 1.29 -15.54
CA ALA A 247 -11.36 1.44 -14.18
C ALA A 247 -12.59 0.54 -13.97
N GLU A 248 -13.47 0.46 -14.97
CA GLU A 248 -14.66 -0.40 -14.94
C GLU A 248 -14.30 -1.88 -14.81
N GLN A 249 -13.29 -2.33 -15.55
CA GLN A 249 -12.78 -3.71 -15.44
C GLN A 249 -12.21 -3.96 -14.04
N MET A 250 -11.43 -3.02 -13.49
CA MET A 250 -10.91 -3.13 -12.13
C MET A 250 -12.04 -3.23 -11.11
N TYR A 251 -13.07 -2.37 -11.21
CA TYR A 251 -14.22 -2.40 -10.30
C TYR A 251 -15.00 -3.71 -10.42
N HIS A 252 -15.21 -4.22 -11.62
CA HIS A 252 -15.82 -5.52 -11.85
C HIS A 252 -15.02 -6.65 -11.17
N ILE A 253 -13.69 -6.67 -11.33
CA ILE A 253 -12.83 -7.67 -10.67
C ILE A 253 -12.92 -7.56 -9.14
N LEU A 254 -13.03 -6.37 -8.56
CA LEU A 254 -13.26 -6.23 -7.13
C LEU A 254 -14.62 -6.79 -6.72
N ASP A 255 -15.68 -6.54 -7.51
CA ASP A 255 -17.02 -7.06 -7.25
C ASP A 255 -17.06 -8.59 -7.22
N VAL A 256 -16.30 -9.26 -8.07
CA VAL A 256 -16.25 -10.72 -8.14
C VAL A 256 -15.24 -11.37 -7.19
N THR A 257 -14.21 -10.64 -6.77
CA THR A 257 -13.11 -11.21 -5.95
C THR A 257 -13.34 -11.03 -4.45
N VAL A 258 -13.67 -9.81 -4.02
CA VAL A 258 -13.78 -9.45 -2.59
C VAL A 258 -14.76 -10.35 -1.82
N PRO A 259 -15.94 -10.74 -2.36
CA PRO A 259 -16.86 -11.64 -1.66
C PRO A 259 -16.32 -13.04 -1.37
N HIS A 260 -15.19 -13.43 -1.99
CA HIS A 260 -14.55 -14.74 -1.79
C HIS A 260 -13.30 -14.66 -0.90
N LEU A 261 -12.96 -13.49 -0.40
CA LEU A 261 -11.92 -13.30 0.63
C LEU A 261 -12.57 -13.27 2.02
N PRO A 262 -11.86 -13.68 3.10
CA PRO A 262 -12.39 -13.65 4.45
C PRO A 262 -12.74 -12.22 4.90
N GLU A 263 -14.01 -11.99 5.27
CA GLU A 263 -14.48 -10.66 5.69
C GLU A 263 -13.87 -10.19 7.01
N ASP A 264 -13.51 -11.14 7.89
CA ASP A 264 -12.85 -10.91 9.18
C ASP A 264 -11.32 -10.74 9.05
N ARG A 265 -10.84 -10.44 7.87
CA ARG A 265 -9.46 -10.10 7.54
C ARG A 265 -9.41 -8.84 6.67
N PRO A 266 -8.36 -8.02 6.79
CA PRO A 266 -8.23 -6.86 5.91
C PRO A 266 -7.99 -7.27 4.46
N THR A 267 -8.64 -6.53 3.55
CA THR A 267 -8.44 -6.64 2.09
C THR A 267 -7.60 -5.46 1.60
N TYR A 268 -6.52 -5.74 0.90
CA TYR A 268 -5.59 -4.75 0.38
C TYR A 268 -5.59 -4.71 -1.16
N LEU A 269 -5.91 -3.57 -1.77
CA LEU A 269 -5.81 -3.36 -3.22
C LEU A 269 -4.45 -2.72 -3.54
N MET A 270 -3.57 -3.48 -4.19
CA MET A 270 -2.18 -3.09 -4.42
C MET A 270 -2.03 -2.08 -5.55
N GLY A 271 -1.24 -1.04 -5.34
CA GLY A 271 -0.84 -0.07 -6.36
C GLY A 271 -1.94 0.91 -6.82
N VAL A 272 -3.08 0.92 -6.15
CA VAL A 272 -4.24 1.78 -6.47
C VAL A 272 -4.40 2.88 -5.43
N GLY A 273 -4.61 4.08 -5.77
CA GLY A 273 -4.38 4.80 -6.95
C GLY A 273 -4.92 6.23 -6.96
N THR A 274 -5.85 6.53 -7.82
CA THR A 274 -6.50 7.85 -7.83
C THR A 274 -7.52 7.97 -6.69
N PRO A 275 -7.85 9.20 -6.24
CA PRO A 275 -8.91 9.39 -5.24
C PRO A 275 -10.23 8.72 -5.60
N ALA A 276 -10.64 8.82 -6.87
CA ALA A 276 -11.86 8.18 -7.37
C ALA A 276 -11.80 6.65 -7.26
N ASN A 277 -10.69 6.03 -7.65
CA ASN A 277 -10.53 4.57 -7.57
C ASN A 277 -10.55 4.08 -6.10
N ILE A 278 -9.98 4.85 -5.18
CA ILE A 278 -10.01 4.54 -3.74
C ILE A 278 -11.46 4.57 -3.22
N LEU A 279 -12.22 5.62 -3.54
CA LEU A 279 -13.63 5.72 -3.15
C LEU A 279 -14.45 4.54 -3.68
N GLU A 280 -14.29 4.17 -4.94
CA GLU A 280 -14.99 3.04 -5.54
C GLU A 280 -14.55 1.68 -4.95
N ALA A 281 -13.28 1.52 -4.59
CA ALA A 281 -12.78 0.29 -3.99
C ALA A 281 -13.21 0.13 -2.52
N VAL A 282 -13.25 1.22 -1.74
CA VAL A 282 -13.80 1.19 -0.37
C VAL A 282 -15.26 0.77 -0.38
N ASP A 283 -16.06 1.27 -1.34
CA ASP A 283 -17.45 0.85 -1.53
C ASP A 283 -17.60 -0.67 -1.74
N ARG A 284 -16.56 -1.31 -2.25
CA ARG A 284 -16.47 -2.75 -2.52
C ARG A 284 -15.83 -3.56 -1.39
N GLY A 285 -15.51 -2.92 -0.26
CA GLY A 285 -15.01 -3.57 0.94
C GLY A 285 -13.49 -3.67 1.03
N VAL A 286 -12.74 -2.86 0.28
CA VAL A 286 -11.28 -2.78 0.39
C VAL A 286 -10.87 -1.89 1.56
N ASP A 287 -9.84 -2.31 2.29
CA ASP A 287 -9.38 -1.68 3.53
C ASP A 287 -8.04 -0.95 3.39
N PHE A 288 -7.08 -1.49 2.62
CA PHE A 288 -5.71 -0.99 2.48
C PHE A 288 -5.43 -0.59 1.04
N PHE A 289 -4.72 0.51 0.90
CA PHE A 289 -4.31 1.08 -0.39
C PHE A 289 -2.87 1.56 -0.32
N ASP A 290 -2.18 1.50 -1.46
CA ASP A 290 -0.92 2.19 -1.70
C ASP A 290 -0.86 2.70 -3.13
N CYS A 291 -0.15 3.76 -3.36
CA CYS A 291 0.23 4.19 -4.70
C CYS A 291 1.37 5.21 -4.64
N VAL A 292 2.22 5.20 -5.66
CA VAL A 292 3.26 6.23 -5.82
C VAL A 292 2.72 7.56 -6.38
N TYR A 293 1.45 7.63 -6.81
CA TYR A 293 0.87 8.81 -7.44
C TYR A 293 0.98 10.08 -6.60
N PRO A 294 0.67 10.11 -5.30
CA PRO A 294 0.78 11.32 -4.50
C PRO A 294 2.18 11.93 -4.56
N SER A 295 3.19 11.14 -4.26
CA SER A 295 4.59 11.59 -4.27
C SER A 295 5.12 11.82 -5.69
N ARG A 296 4.77 10.98 -6.67
CA ARG A 296 5.18 11.14 -8.07
C ARG A 296 4.61 12.44 -8.66
N ASN A 297 3.31 12.66 -8.53
CA ASN A 297 2.65 13.88 -9.02
C ASN A 297 3.19 15.13 -8.32
N GLY A 298 3.35 15.09 -6.99
CA GLY A 298 3.93 16.21 -6.22
C GLY A 298 5.32 16.60 -6.70
N ARG A 299 6.19 15.63 -7.00
CA ARG A 299 7.51 15.90 -7.58
C ARG A 299 7.46 16.58 -8.95
N HIS A 300 6.36 16.45 -9.67
CA HIS A 300 6.14 17.09 -10.97
C HIS A 300 5.24 18.33 -10.86
N ALA A 301 5.07 18.88 -9.64
CA ALA A 301 4.26 20.06 -9.35
C ALA A 301 2.74 19.87 -9.54
N HIS A 302 2.26 18.62 -9.65
CA HIS A 302 0.83 18.33 -9.67
C HIS A 302 0.36 18.01 -8.26
N VAL A 303 -0.61 18.79 -7.78
CA VAL A 303 -1.20 18.64 -6.45
C VAL A 303 -2.67 18.28 -6.55
N TYR A 304 -3.14 17.45 -5.62
CA TYR A 304 -4.53 17.04 -5.51
C TYR A 304 -5.28 17.98 -4.57
N THR A 305 -6.49 18.35 -4.96
CA THR A 305 -7.42 19.09 -4.11
C THR A 305 -8.79 18.42 -4.17
N LYS A 306 -9.70 18.79 -3.27
CA LYS A 306 -11.10 18.32 -3.34
C LYS A 306 -11.80 18.74 -4.64
N HIS A 307 -11.27 19.74 -5.32
CA HIS A 307 -11.77 20.27 -6.59
C HIS A 307 -10.94 19.83 -7.80
N GLY A 308 -10.25 18.70 -7.71
CA GLY A 308 -9.44 18.15 -8.79
C GLY A 308 -7.94 18.44 -8.65
N LYS A 309 -7.22 18.37 -9.76
CA LYS A 309 -5.75 18.43 -9.78
C LYS A 309 -5.24 19.73 -10.36
N LEU A 310 -4.29 20.38 -9.68
CA LEU A 310 -3.64 21.61 -10.11
C LEU A 310 -2.19 21.33 -10.54
N ASN A 311 -1.71 22.03 -11.59
CA ASN A 311 -0.29 22.10 -11.91
C ASN A 311 0.28 23.44 -11.46
N LEU A 312 1.00 23.47 -10.35
CA LEU A 312 1.52 24.70 -9.75
C LEU A 312 2.60 25.40 -10.58
N LYS A 313 3.08 24.84 -11.69
CA LYS A 313 3.96 25.53 -12.63
C LYS A 313 3.23 26.47 -13.59
N ASN A 314 1.90 26.41 -13.66
CA ASN A 314 1.09 27.26 -14.54
C ASN A 314 1.28 28.75 -14.22
N ALA A 315 1.27 29.59 -15.26
CA ALA A 315 1.48 31.04 -15.15
C ALA A 315 0.39 31.72 -14.27
N ARG A 316 -0.82 31.22 -14.30
CA ARG A 316 -1.95 31.75 -13.49
C ARG A 316 -1.68 31.81 -11.98
N PHE A 317 -0.73 31.04 -11.49
CA PHE A 317 -0.35 31.01 -10.07
C PHE A 317 0.81 31.96 -9.71
N GLU A 318 1.28 32.82 -10.64
CA GLU A 318 2.43 33.68 -10.44
C GLU A 318 2.22 34.72 -9.34
N THR A 319 1.00 35.21 -9.23
CA THR A 319 0.58 36.20 -8.23
C THR A 319 -0.53 35.66 -7.30
N ASP A 320 -0.79 34.35 -7.31
CA ASP A 320 -1.83 33.72 -6.48
C ASP A 320 -1.33 33.55 -5.03
N ASP A 321 -1.79 34.40 -4.12
CA ASP A 321 -1.43 34.42 -2.71
C ASP A 321 -2.18 33.39 -1.86
N ARG A 322 -3.17 32.68 -2.43
CA ARG A 322 -3.93 31.62 -1.74
C ARG A 322 -3.05 30.39 -1.47
N SER A 323 -3.44 29.60 -0.48
CA SER A 323 -2.89 28.25 -0.23
C SER A 323 -3.22 27.30 -1.40
N ILE A 324 -2.54 26.13 -1.46
CA ILE A 324 -2.86 25.09 -2.48
C ILE A 324 -4.34 24.73 -2.40
N GLU A 325 -4.87 24.53 -1.20
CA GLU A 325 -6.28 24.26 -0.94
C GLU A 325 -6.73 24.98 0.31
N GLU A 326 -7.82 25.73 0.21
CA GLU A 326 -8.39 26.45 1.35
C GLU A 326 -8.92 25.48 2.41
N GLY A 327 -8.66 25.77 3.68
CA GLY A 327 -9.03 24.91 4.80
C GLY A 327 -8.18 23.64 4.95
N CYS A 328 -7.18 23.42 4.08
CA CYS A 328 -6.27 22.28 4.22
C CYS A 328 -5.33 22.46 5.41
N GLY A 329 -5.24 21.42 6.28
CA GLY A 329 -4.38 21.42 7.46
C GLY A 329 -2.93 21.02 7.23
N CYS A 330 -2.50 20.80 5.97
CA CYS A 330 -1.12 20.39 5.72
C CYS A 330 -0.12 21.54 5.95
N PRO A 331 1.15 21.26 6.35
CA PRO A 331 2.14 22.30 6.61
C PRO A 331 2.38 23.27 5.45
N ALA A 332 2.25 22.80 4.19
CA ALA A 332 2.40 23.65 3.03
C ALA A 332 1.26 24.69 2.92
N CYS A 333 0.00 24.25 3.07
CA CYS A 333 -1.16 25.15 2.97
C CYS A 333 -1.29 26.11 4.16
N GLN A 334 -0.80 25.73 5.34
CA GLN A 334 -0.87 26.57 6.53
C GLN A 334 0.04 27.80 6.45
N HIS A 335 1.12 27.75 5.66
CA HIS A 335 2.17 28.75 5.71
C HIS A 335 2.55 29.36 4.36
N TYR A 336 2.24 28.73 3.22
CA TYR A 336 2.79 29.12 1.94
C TYR A 336 1.71 29.28 0.85
N SER A 337 1.91 30.31 0.02
CA SER A 337 1.03 30.58 -1.11
C SER A 337 1.40 29.76 -2.35
N ARG A 338 0.45 29.62 -3.27
CA ARG A 338 0.68 29.02 -4.60
C ARG A 338 1.78 29.77 -5.35
N ALA A 339 1.82 31.10 -5.27
CA ALA A 339 2.85 31.94 -5.90
C ALA A 339 4.24 31.60 -5.38
N TYR A 340 4.42 31.49 -4.07
CA TYR A 340 5.71 31.12 -3.49
C TYR A 340 6.14 29.72 -3.89
N ILE A 341 5.25 28.74 -3.79
CA ILE A 341 5.55 27.34 -4.17
C ILE A 341 5.89 27.30 -5.67
N ARG A 342 5.15 28.01 -6.54
CA ARG A 342 5.49 28.13 -7.96
C ARG A 342 6.87 28.72 -8.17
N HIS A 343 7.23 29.78 -7.47
CA HIS A 343 8.56 30.38 -7.52
C HIS A 343 9.64 29.34 -7.24
N LEU A 344 9.52 28.60 -6.14
CA LEU A 344 10.48 27.54 -5.78
C LEU A 344 10.57 26.45 -6.86
N LEU A 345 9.45 26.02 -7.42
CA LEU A 345 9.41 25.02 -8.49
C LEU A 345 10.07 25.52 -9.79
N LYS A 346 9.93 26.83 -10.10
CA LYS A 346 10.59 27.45 -11.25
C LYS A 346 12.08 27.66 -11.04
N ALA A 347 12.48 27.95 -9.80
CA ALA A 347 13.88 28.06 -9.39
C ALA A 347 14.58 26.69 -9.22
N ASN A 348 13.85 25.58 -9.42
CA ASN A 348 14.33 24.21 -9.15
C ASN A 348 14.77 23.96 -7.70
N GLU A 349 14.18 24.71 -6.75
CA GLU A 349 14.39 24.47 -5.33
C GLU A 349 13.66 23.22 -4.85
N MET A 350 14.37 22.31 -4.17
CA MET A 350 13.81 21.07 -3.66
C MET A 350 12.65 21.29 -2.67
N LEU A 351 12.64 22.45 -2.00
CA LEU A 351 11.59 22.82 -1.06
C LEU A 351 10.20 22.91 -1.74
N GLY A 352 10.16 23.43 -2.99
CA GLY A 352 8.90 23.49 -3.75
C GLY A 352 8.34 22.09 -4.04
N MET A 353 9.21 21.15 -4.43
CA MET A 353 8.84 19.75 -4.61
C MET A 353 8.35 19.11 -3.31
N ARG A 354 9.08 19.35 -2.20
CA ARG A 354 8.70 18.82 -0.88
C ARG A 354 7.30 19.30 -0.46
N PHE A 355 6.98 20.56 -0.62
CA PHE A 355 5.66 21.10 -0.31
C PHE A 355 4.53 20.43 -1.09
N CYS A 356 4.74 20.24 -2.41
CA CYS A 356 3.77 19.53 -3.23
C CYS A 356 3.57 18.07 -2.81
N VAL A 357 4.66 17.38 -2.46
CA VAL A 357 4.59 15.99 -1.99
C VAL A 357 3.90 15.89 -0.63
N LEU A 358 4.27 16.73 0.33
CA LEU A 358 3.64 16.77 1.65
C LEU A 358 2.14 17.05 1.56
N HIS A 359 1.74 18.03 0.74
CA HIS A 359 0.34 18.34 0.52
C HIS A 359 -0.42 17.13 -0.03
N ASN A 360 0.12 16.47 -1.06
CA ASN A 360 -0.53 15.30 -1.66
C ASN A 360 -0.67 14.13 -0.68
N LEU A 361 0.37 13.84 0.11
CA LEU A 361 0.30 12.78 1.12
C LEU A 361 -0.72 13.12 2.21
N TYR A 362 -0.75 14.37 2.67
CA TYR A 362 -1.75 14.84 3.61
C TYR A 362 -3.17 14.69 3.04
N PHE A 363 -3.38 15.11 1.78
CA PHE A 363 -4.67 14.99 1.11
C PHE A 363 -5.19 13.54 1.13
N TYR A 364 -4.34 12.57 0.77
CA TYR A 364 -4.73 11.15 0.79
C TYR A 364 -5.02 10.65 2.21
N ASN A 365 -4.16 10.94 3.18
CA ASN A 365 -4.37 10.51 4.56
C ASN A 365 -5.64 11.14 5.16
N ASN A 366 -5.90 12.42 4.87
CA ASN A 366 -7.10 13.13 5.33
C ASN A 366 -8.37 12.61 4.65
N MET A 367 -8.32 12.34 3.35
CA MET A 367 -9.44 11.71 2.62
C MET A 367 -9.80 10.36 3.26
N MET A 368 -8.81 9.54 3.61
CA MET A 368 -9.08 8.27 4.31
C MET A 368 -9.69 8.48 5.70
N LYS A 369 -9.32 9.53 6.40
CA LYS A 369 -9.97 9.92 7.67
C LYS A 369 -11.43 10.30 7.45
N GLU A 370 -11.72 11.15 6.48
CA GLU A 370 -13.10 11.56 6.12
C GLU A 370 -13.95 10.35 5.66
N ILE A 371 -13.36 9.39 4.93
CA ILE A 371 -14.02 8.13 4.56
C ILE A 371 -14.42 7.34 5.81
N ARG A 372 -13.52 7.16 6.78
CA ARG A 372 -13.84 6.46 8.04
C ARG A 372 -14.97 7.14 8.80
N GLU A 373 -14.92 8.47 8.95
CA GLU A 373 -15.99 9.26 9.58
C GLU A 373 -17.33 9.09 8.84
N ALA A 374 -17.31 9.13 7.50
CA ALA A 374 -18.51 8.94 6.69
C ALA A 374 -19.12 7.53 6.86
N ILE A 375 -18.29 6.48 7.00
CA ILE A 375 -18.77 5.12 7.27
C ILE A 375 -19.37 5.03 8.69
N GLU A 376 -18.71 5.62 9.71
CA GLU A 376 -19.17 5.65 11.10
C GLU A 376 -20.53 6.35 11.24
N GLU A 377 -20.78 7.37 10.43
CA GLU A 377 -22.01 8.15 10.42
C GLU A 377 -23.10 7.58 9.48
N GLY A 378 -22.85 6.47 8.76
CA GLY A 378 -23.79 5.86 7.82
C GLY A 378 -24.11 6.73 6.60
N ARG A 379 -23.18 7.59 6.19
CA ARG A 379 -23.34 8.53 5.05
C ARG A 379 -22.31 8.33 3.95
N TYR A 380 -21.66 7.17 3.90
CA TYR A 380 -20.56 6.94 2.96
C TYR A 380 -20.99 7.12 1.50
N GLN A 381 -22.17 6.65 1.12
CA GLN A 381 -22.66 6.78 -0.26
C GLN A 381 -22.83 8.25 -0.69
N SER A 382 -23.37 9.08 0.20
CA SER A 382 -23.51 10.52 -0.08
C SER A 382 -22.16 11.24 -0.12
N TYR A 383 -21.23 10.88 0.77
CA TYR A 383 -19.86 11.39 0.77
C TYR A 383 -19.14 11.01 -0.53
N LYS A 384 -19.17 9.72 -0.92
CA LYS A 384 -18.56 9.23 -2.17
C LYS A 384 -19.07 9.99 -3.38
N LYS A 385 -20.41 10.14 -3.50
CA LYS A 385 -21.03 10.85 -4.61
C LYS A 385 -20.54 12.30 -4.68
N SER A 386 -20.64 13.04 -3.58
CA SER A 386 -20.21 14.45 -3.51
C SER A 386 -18.73 14.62 -3.83
N MET A 387 -17.86 13.74 -3.33
CA MET A 387 -16.43 13.80 -3.59
C MET A 387 -16.10 13.50 -5.06
N LEU A 388 -16.76 12.51 -5.68
CA LEU A 388 -16.57 12.18 -7.09
C LEU A 388 -17.01 13.35 -8.00
N GLU A 389 -18.15 13.97 -7.70
CA GLU A 389 -18.63 15.17 -8.42
C GLU A 389 -17.65 16.34 -8.29
N SER A 390 -17.14 16.58 -7.09
CA SER A 390 -16.17 17.65 -6.82
C SER A 390 -14.84 17.41 -7.53
N LEU A 391 -14.33 16.19 -7.51
CA LEU A 391 -13.09 15.80 -8.23
C LEU A 391 -13.23 15.92 -9.75
N ALA A 392 -14.42 15.65 -10.30
CA ALA A 392 -14.70 15.75 -11.75
C ALA A 392 -14.89 17.19 -12.22
N GLY A 393 -15.42 18.08 -11.35
CA GLY A 393 -15.63 19.49 -11.63
C GLY A 393 -14.36 20.36 -11.57
N GLY A 394 -13.20 19.74 -11.34
CA GLY A 394 -11.94 20.43 -11.10
C GLY A 394 -11.55 21.40 -12.21
N GLU A 395 -11.02 22.53 -11.80
CA GLU A 395 -10.46 23.57 -12.69
C GLU A 395 -9.38 22.96 -13.60
N GLN A 396 -9.68 22.90 -14.89
CA GLN A 396 -8.72 22.57 -15.96
C GLN A 396 -7.60 23.62 -16.06
#